data_a8cc9e403bd7656be0b528ad6824e89a
#
_entry.id   a8cc9e403bd7656be0b528ad6824e89a
#
_cell.length_a   1.000
_cell.length_b   1.000
_cell.length_c   1.000
_cell.angle_alpha   90.00
_cell.angle_beta   90.00
_cell.angle_gamma   90.00
#
_symmetry.space_group_name_H-M   'P 1'
#
loop_
_entity.id
_entity.type
_entity.pdbx_description
1 polymer ?
#
loop_
_entity_poly.entity_id
_entity_poly.type
_entity_poly.pdbx_seq_one_letter_code
_entity_poly.pdbx_strand_id
1 'polypeptide(L)'
;MPHLVILYTGQLDAEVNMTTLCRQMADAMLTVKDESGKQVFPTGGTRVLAYPAPHYAVADGGAAGQAAGGTGDYAFVYLNVRMGRGRTEATQQSAGQTLLEVAKAFFAPVMAQRHIGITLQIDVGPEVFDAKHSNLHPLFNKV
;
A
#
# COMPACT_ATOMS: atom_id res chain seq x y z
N MET A 1 -15.45 0.25 2.09
CA MET A 1 -14.44 0.92 2.92
C MET A 1 -13.07 0.74 2.31
N PRO A 2 -12.39 1.84 2.01
CA PRO A 2 -11.06 1.74 1.43
C PRO A 2 -10.04 1.34 2.50
N HIS A 3 -9.24 0.34 2.20
CA HIS A 3 -8.11 0.00 3.04
C HIS A 3 -6.97 -0.51 2.19
N LEU A 4 -5.76 -0.28 2.68
CA LEU A 4 -4.54 -0.73 2.06
C LEU A 4 -3.90 -1.76 2.96
N VAL A 5 -3.70 -2.95 2.42
CA VAL A 5 -2.96 -4.02 3.10
C VAL A 5 -1.59 -4.13 2.46
N ILE A 6 -0.56 -4.10 3.28
CA ILE A 6 0.83 -4.23 2.85
C ILE A 6 1.36 -5.55 3.40
N LEU A 7 1.67 -6.47 2.50
CA LEU A 7 2.37 -7.71 2.85
C LEU A 7 3.81 -7.57 2.39
N TYR A 8 4.76 -7.86 3.26
CA TYR A 8 6.17 -7.69 2.92
C TYR A 8 7.02 -8.79 3.55
N THR A 9 8.15 -9.05 2.93
CA THR A 9 9.11 -10.01 3.45
C THR A 9 9.75 -9.47 4.72
N GLY A 10 9.81 -10.31 5.76
CA GLY A 10 10.04 -9.87 7.15
C GLY A 10 11.41 -9.27 7.40
N GLN A 11 12.43 -9.54 6.55
CA GLN A 11 13.75 -8.94 6.72
C GLN A 11 13.73 -7.41 6.64
N LEU A 12 12.69 -6.84 6.01
CA LEU A 12 12.56 -5.39 5.88
C LEU A 12 12.32 -4.69 7.22
N ASP A 13 11.83 -5.39 8.24
CA ASP A 13 11.64 -4.78 9.56
C ASP A 13 12.94 -4.26 10.18
N ALA A 14 14.08 -4.85 9.82
CA ALA A 14 15.38 -4.40 10.28
C ALA A 14 15.93 -3.23 9.45
N GLU A 15 15.33 -2.93 8.31
CA GLU A 15 15.88 -1.94 7.37
C GLU A 15 15.05 -0.67 7.28
N VAL A 16 13.73 -0.76 7.50
CA VAL A 16 12.82 0.38 7.37
C VAL A 16 11.79 0.38 8.50
N ASN A 17 11.18 1.54 8.73
CA ASN A 17 10.10 1.69 9.70
C ASN A 17 8.76 1.60 8.97
N MET A 18 8.12 0.44 9.05
CA MET A 18 6.83 0.20 8.38
C MET A 18 5.69 1.03 8.99
N THR A 19 5.78 1.42 10.26
CA THR A 19 4.79 2.33 10.87
C THR A 19 4.82 3.68 10.16
N THR A 20 6.01 4.18 9.83
CA THR A 20 6.16 5.42 9.07
C THR A 20 5.55 5.28 7.67
N LEU A 21 5.79 4.17 6.99
CA LEU A 21 5.17 3.93 5.69
C LEU A 21 3.65 3.92 5.79
N CYS A 22 3.09 3.24 6.79
CA CYS A 22 1.64 3.19 6.99
C CYS A 22 1.06 4.60 7.15
N ARG A 23 1.72 5.46 7.92
CA ARG A 23 1.24 6.84 8.11
C ARG A 23 1.33 7.63 6.81
N GLN A 24 2.43 7.52 6.10
CA GLN A 24 2.60 8.22 4.83
C GLN A 24 1.57 7.76 3.79
N MET A 25 1.31 6.46 3.72
CA MET A 25 0.32 5.93 2.79
C MET A 25 -1.10 6.39 3.15
N ALA A 26 -1.45 6.37 4.43
CA ALA A 26 -2.77 6.84 4.88
C ALA A 26 -2.93 8.34 4.58
N ASP A 27 -1.92 9.15 4.85
CA ASP A 27 -1.97 10.58 4.54
C ASP A 27 -2.14 10.81 3.04
N ALA A 28 -1.44 10.05 2.21
CA ALA A 28 -1.57 10.13 0.76
C ALA A 28 -2.97 9.74 0.30
N MET A 29 -3.57 8.69 0.88
CA MET A 29 -4.93 8.29 0.54
C MET A 29 -5.92 9.43 0.81
N LEU A 30 -5.73 10.16 1.89
CA LEU A 30 -6.62 11.28 2.24
C LEU A 30 -6.53 12.45 1.26
N THR A 31 -5.46 12.54 0.46
CA THR A 31 -5.29 13.60 -0.52
C THR A 31 -5.92 13.29 -1.87
N VAL A 32 -6.31 12.04 -2.12
CA VAL A 32 -6.86 11.65 -3.43
C VAL A 32 -8.24 12.23 -3.61
N LYS A 33 -8.45 12.89 -4.74
CA LYS A 33 -9.73 13.53 -5.10
C LYS A 33 -10.19 13.04 -6.46
N ASP A 34 -11.51 13.01 -6.64
CA ASP A 34 -12.10 12.69 -7.93
C ASP A 34 -12.11 13.93 -8.85
N GLU A 35 -12.70 13.79 -10.02
CA GLU A 35 -12.75 14.86 -11.03
C GLU A 35 -13.51 16.10 -10.55
N SER A 36 -14.42 15.93 -9.57
CA SER A 36 -15.17 17.03 -8.99
C SER A 36 -14.46 17.70 -7.81
N GLY A 37 -13.28 17.19 -7.43
CA GLY A 37 -12.54 17.70 -6.28
C GLY A 37 -12.98 17.09 -4.95
N LYS A 38 -13.86 16.09 -4.98
CA LYS A 38 -14.32 15.41 -3.77
C LYS A 38 -13.32 14.37 -3.32
N GLN A 39 -13.11 14.28 -2.01
CA GLN A 39 -12.23 13.29 -1.41
C GLN A 39 -12.72 11.86 -1.71
N VAL A 40 -11.83 11.03 -2.26
CA VAL A 40 -12.19 9.67 -2.70
C VAL A 40 -12.26 8.71 -1.51
N PHE A 41 -11.28 8.79 -0.61
CA PHE A 41 -11.18 7.90 0.53
C PHE A 41 -11.64 8.62 1.79
N PRO A 42 -12.80 8.25 2.36
CA PRO A 42 -13.29 8.90 3.57
C PRO A 42 -12.30 8.75 4.73
N THR A 43 -12.08 9.83 5.48
CA THR A 43 -11.08 9.84 6.56
C THR A 43 -11.34 8.74 7.58
N GLY A 44 -12.57 8.60 8.04
CA GLY A 44 -12.91 7.59 9.05
C GLY A 44 -12.85 6.15 8.54
N GLY A 45 -12.84 5.95 7.23
CA GLY A 45 -12.77 4.62 6.61
C GLY A 45 -11.39 4.23 6.14
N THR A 46 -10.44 5.17 6.09
CA THR A 46 -9.10 4.91 5.58
C THR A 46 -8.27 4.14 6.60
N ARG A 47 -7.68 3.02 6.16
CA ARG A 47 -6.82 2.18 6.98
C ARG A 47 -5.65 1.68 6.18
N VAL A 48 -4.49 1.63 6.81
CA VAL A 48 -3.29 1.02 6.24
C VAL A 48 -2.73 0.06 7.27
N LEU A 49 -2.60 -1.21 6.89
CA LEU A 49 -2.11 -2.26 7.75
C LEU A 49 -0.94 -2.95 7.07
N ALA A 50 0.15 -3.16 7.78
CA ALA A 50 1.34 -3.82 7.24
C ALA A 50 1.63 -5.10 8.02
N TYR A 51 1.83 -6.20 7.29
CA TYR A 51 2.04 -7.52 7.86
C TYR A 51 3.37 -8.09 7.33
N PRO A 52 4.35 -8.36 8.20
CA PRO A 52 5.56 -9.04 7.79
C PRO A 52 5.29 -10.52 7.53
N ALA A 53 5.89 -11.06 6.46
CA ALA A 53 5.96 -12.48 6.24
C ALA A 53 7.26 -13.00 6.86
N PRO A 54 7.20 -13.77 7.95
CA PRO A 54 8.43 -14.32 8.56
C PRO A 54 9.02 -15.44 7.72
N HIS A 55 8.21 -16.09 6.88
CA HIS A 55 8.64 -17.17 5.99
C HIS A 55 8.28 -16.78 4.57
N TYR A 56 9.26 -16.81 3.67
CA TYR A 56 9.06 -16.39 2.30
C TYR A 56 10.06 -17.03 1.36
N ALA A 57 9.69 -17.10 0.09
CA ALA A 57 10.59 -17.46 -1.00
C ALA A 57 10.31 -16.50 -2.15
N VAL A 58 11.34 -15.83 -2.65
CA VAL A 58 11.21 -14.84 -3.73
C VAL A 58 12.09 -15.26 -4.90
N ALA A 59 11.49 -15.34 -6.08
CA ALA A 59 12.15 -15.64 -7.34
C ALA A 59 13.03 -16.91 -7.25
N ASP A 60 14.34 -16.77 -7.50
CA ASP A 60 15.29 -17.88 -7.49
C ASP A 60 16.01 -18.04 -6.13
N GLY A 61 15.54 -17.38 -5.09
CA GLY A 61 16.13 -17.42 -3.75
C GLY A 61 17.39 -16.57 -3.61
N GLY A 62 17.75 -15.79 -4.63
CA GLY A 62 18.88 -14.86 -4.54
C GLY A 62 20.07 -15.19 -5.43
N ALA A 63 20.05 -16.29 -6.17
CA ALA A 63 21.20 -16.76 -6.95
C ALA A 63 21.66 -15.72 -8.00
N ALA A 64 20.74 -15.18 -8.78
CA ALA A 64 21.06 -14.17 -9.80
C ALA A 64 21.55 -12.86 -9.17
N GLY A 65 20.94 -12.45 -8.05
CA GLY A 65 21.38 -11.27 -7.33
C GLY A 65 22.77 -11.40 -6.76
N GLN A 66 23.11 -12.56 -6.22
CA GLN A 66 24.44 -12.83 -5.71
C GLN A 66 25.48 -12.86 -6.85
N ALA A 67 25.13 -13.45 -7.98
CA ALA A 67 25.98 -13.46 -9.16
C ALA A 67 26.24 -12.05 -9.71
N ALA A 68 25.29 -11.14 -9.52
CA ALA A 68 25.42 -9.72 -9.92
C ALA A 68 26.15 -8.86 -8.86
N GLY A 69 26.68 -9.47 -7.81
CA GLY A 69 27.42 -8.76 -6.78
C GLY A 69 26.59 -8.30 -5.58
N GLY A 70 25.32 -8.67 -5.52
CA GLY A 70 24.45 -8.35 -4.39
C GLY A 70 24.53 -9.36 -3.27
N THR A 71 23.65 -9.22 -2.26
CA THR A 71 23.66 -10.06 -1.06
C THR A 71 23.07 -11.46 -1.29
N GLY A 72 22.31 -11.66 -2.34
CA GLY A 72 21.61 -12.92 -2.57
C GLY A 72 20.34 -13.07 -1.74
N ASP A 73 19.84 -11.98 -1.15
CA ASP A 73 18.60 -11.94 -0.40
C ASP A 73 17.64 -10.94 -1.03
N TYR A 74 16.49 -11.39 -1.46
CA TYR A 74 15.51 -10.56 -2.11
C TYR A 74 14.40 -10.16 -1.14
N ALA A 75 13.99 -8.89 -1.21
CA ALA A 75 12.81 -8.41 -0.49
C ALA A 75 11.66 -8.20 -1.46
N PHE A 76 10.45 -8.28 -0.94
CA PHE A 76 9.24 -8.04 -1.71
C PHE A 76 8.21 -7.32 -0.86
N VAL A 77 7.54 -6.33 -1.47
CA VAL A 77 6.45 -5.58 -0.86
C VAL A 77 5.25 -5.62 -1.79
N TYR A 78 4.14 -6.11 -1.27
CA TYR A 78 2.88 -6.16 -1.99
C TYR A 78 1.88 -5.22 -1.31
N LEU A 79 1.45 -4.20 -2.06
CA LEU A 79 0.47 -3.22 -1.59
C LEU A 79 -0.84 -3.46 -2.33
N ASN A 80 -1.89 -3.78 -1.59
CA ASN A 80 -3.20 -4.04 -2.16
C ASN A 80 -4.22 -3.06 -1.59
N VAL A 81 -4.72 -2.20 -2.45
CA VAL A 81 -5.77 -1.24 -2.11
C VAL A 81 -7.10 -1.85 -2.49
N ARG A 82 -8.03 -1.88 -1.54
CA ARG A 82 -9.41 -2.27 -1.79
C ARG A 82 -10.29 -1.06 -1.65
N MET A 83 -11.10 -0.78 -2.68
CA MET A 83 -12.00 0.35 -2.68
C MET A 83 -13.37 -0.04 -3.19
N GLY A 84 -14.39 0.72 -2.79
CA GLY A 84 -15.75 0.50 -3.23
C GLY A 84 -15.98 0.91 -4.68
N ARG A 85 -17.10 0.46 -5.22
CA ARG A 85 -17.53 0.80 -6.56
C ARG A 85 -17.97 2.26 -6.65
N GLY A 86 -18.12 2.77 -7.87
CA GLY A 86 -18.71 4.07 -8.14
C GLY A 86 -17.72 5.14 -8.53
N ARG A 87 -16.41 4.86 -8.53
CA ARG A 87 -15.41 5.79 -9.03
C ARG A 87 -15.08 5.48 -10.47
N THR A 88 -14.73 6.52 -11.21
CA THR A 88 -14.33 6.36 -12.61
C THR A 88 -12.97 5.67 -12.69
N GLU A 89 -12.67 5.11 -13.85
CA GLU A 89 -11.36 4.51 -14.10
C GLU A 89 -10.25 5.57 -13.94
N ALA A 90 -10.47 6.80 -14.38
CA ALA A 90 -9.51 7.88 -14.23
C ALA A 90 -9.19 8.16 -12.76
N THR A 91 -10.20 8.18 -11.89
CA THR A 91 -10.00 8.34 -10.45
C THR A 91 -9.24 7.17 -9.86
N GLN A 92 -9.55 5.94 -10.26
CA GLN A 92 -8.86 4.74 -9.79
C GLN A 92 -7.38 4.77 -10.20
N GLN A 93 -7.09 5.14 -11.45
CA GLN A 93 -5.71 5.26 -11.94
C GLN A 93 -4.94 6.35 -11.18
N SER A 94 -5.59 7.48 -10.93
CA SER A 94 -4.98 8.58 -10.19
C SER A 94 -4.66 8.17 -8.75
N ALA A 95 -5.56 7.45 -8.09
CA ALA A 95 -5.32 6.92 -6.75
C ALA A 95 -4.10 5.98 -6.76
N GLY A 96 -4.06 5.05 -7.71
CA GLY A 96 -2.95 4.12 -7.84
C GLY A 96 -1.62 4.83 -8.05
N GLN A 97 -1.59 5.80 -8.95
CA GLN A 97 -0.37 6.54 -9.26
C GLN A 97 0.12 7.33 -8.04
N THR A 98 -0.79 8.00 -7.32
CA THR A 98 -0.45 8.75 -6.12
C THR A 98 0.20 7.84 -5.07
N LEU A 99 -0.39 6.69 -4.81
CA LEU A 99 0.10 5.76 -3.81
C LEU A 99 1.41 5.08 -4.25
N LEU A 100 1.53 4.76 -5.53
CA LEU A 100 2.76 4.18 -6.07
C LEU A 100 3.94 5.13 -5.89
N GLU A 101 3.76 6.41 -6.17
CA GLU A 101 4.84 7.40 -6.02
C GLU A 101 5.31 7.51 -4.56
N VAL A 102 4.39 7.44 -3.60
CA VAL A 102 4.77 7.44 -2.18
C VAL A 102 5.58 6.20 -1.83
N ALA A 103 5.15 5.04 -2.29
CA ALA A 103 5.87 3.79 -2.04
C ALA A 103 7.27 3.82 -2.69
N LYS A 104 7.36 4.28 -3.92
CA LYS A 104 8.65 4.40 -4.63
C LYS A 104 9.62 5.31 -3.88
N ALA A 105 9.14 6.45 -3.42
CA ALA A 105 9.97 7.40 -2.68
C ALA A 105 10.44 6.80 -1.34
N PHE A 106 9.54 6.12 -0.64
CA PHE A 106 9.87 5.50 0.64
C PHE A 106 10.95 4.44 0.50
N PHE A 107 10.85 3.59 -0.53
CA PHE A 107 11.78 2.47 -0.72
C PHE A 107 12.99 2.82 -1.60
N ALA A 108 13.10 4.05 -2.09
CA ALA A 108 14.23 4.42 -2.94
C ALA A 108 15.59 4.16 -2.29
N PRO A 109 15.83 4.50 -1.00
CA PRO A 109 17.11 4.19 -0.36
C PRO A 109 17.38 2.70 -0.25
N VAL A 110 16.35 1.90 -0.01
CA VAL A 110 16.47 0.44 0.07
C VAL A 110 16.82 -0.13 -1.30
N MET A 111 16.12 0.33 -2.35
CA MET A 111 16.34 -0.13 -3.72
C MET A 111 17.74 0.19 -4.22
N ALA A 112 18.36 1.24 -3.69
CA ALA A 112 19.74 1.59 -4.03
C ALA A 112 20.76 0.63 -3.43
N GLN A 113 20.38 -0.18 -2.43
CA GLN A 113 21.32 -1.01 -1.68
C GLN A 113 21.04 -2.51 -1.77
N ARG A 114 19.86 -2.91 -2.22
CA ARG A 114 19.49 -4.31 -2.28
C ARG A 114 18.44 -4.55 -3.35
N HIS A 115 18.24 -5.81 -3.72
CA HIS A 115 17.19 -6.22 -4.64
C HIS A 115 15.85 -6.28 -3.89
N ILE A 116 14.87 -5.53 -4.37
CA ILE A 116 13.54 -5.45 -3.80
C ILE A 116 12.53 -5.27 -4.94
N GLY A 117 11.43 -6.00 -4.86
CA GLY A 117 10.29 -5.83 -5.75
C GLY A 117 9.15 -5.14 -5.02
N ILE A 118 8.45 -4.25 -5.71
CA ILE A 118 7.28 -3.55 -5.17
C ILE A 118 6.15 -3.71 -6.17
N THR A 119 5.01 -4.21 -5.70
CA THR A 119 3.80 -4.34 -6.51
C THR A 119 2.67 -3.63 -5.80
N LEU A 120 1.95 -2.77 -6.52
CA LEU A 120 0.75 -2.12 -6.01
C LEU A 120 -0.42 -2.47 -6.93
N GLN A 121 -1.51 -2.95 -6.34
CA GLN A 121 -2.72 -3.30 -7.07
C GLN A 121 -3.92 -2.69 -6.38
N ILE A 122 -4.90 -2.29 -7.19
CA ILE A 122 -6.18 -1.80 -6.70
C ILE A 122 -7.26 -2.80 -7.10
N ASP A 123 -8.02 -3.28 -6.14
CA ASP A 123 -9.19 -4.09 -6.36
C ASP A 123 -10.43 -3.26 -6.05
N VAL A 124 -11.39 -3.28 -6.96
CA VAL A 124 -12.69 -2.65 -6.75
C VAL A 124 -13.66 -3.74 -6.36
N GLY A 125 -14.31 -3.59 -5.21
CA GLY A 125 -15.07 -4.67 -4.60
C GLY A 125 -16.22 -5.18 -5.43
N PRO A 126 -16.50 -6.47 -5.33
CA PRO A 126 -17.82 -7.02 -5.57
C PRO A 126 -18.41 -7.58 -4.26
N GLU A 127 -18.39 -6.81 -3.18
CA GLU A 127 -18.94 -7.28 -1.92
C GLU A 127 -20.41 -7.66 -2.07
N VAL A 128 -20.77 -8.84 -1.59
CA VAL A 128 -22.16 -9.28 -1.50
C VAL A 128 -22.82 -8.68 -0.27
N PHE A 129 -22.06 -8.53 0.80
CA PHE A 129 -22.51 -7.94 2.04
C PHE A 129 -21.38 -7.05 2.58
N ASP A 130 -21.75 -5.83 2.95
CA ASP A 130 -20.80 -4.88 3.52
C ASP A 130 -21.50 -4.13 4.65
N ALA A 131 -21.03 -4.32 5.86
CA ALA A 131 -21.59 -3.66 7.04
C ALA A 131 -20.47 -2.99 7.82
N LYS A 132 -20.75 -1.79 8.29
CA LYS A 132 -19.82 -1.00 9.09
C LYS A 132 -20.43 -0.75 10.47
N HIS A 133 -19.64 -1.00 11.50
CA HIS A 133 -20.01 -0.68 12.85
C HIS A 133 -18.80 -0.01 13.50
N SER A 134 -18.86 1.32 13.65
CA SER A 134 -17.69 2.09 13.98
C SER A 134 -18.09 3.36 14.74
N ASN A 135 -17.31 3.69 15.75
CA ASN A 135 -17.39 4.99 16.41
C ASN A 135 -16.32 5.98 15.90
N LEU A 136 -15.59 5.60 14.83
CA LEU A 136 -14.62 6.48 14.20
C LEU A 136 -15.26 7.44 13.20
N HIS A 137 -16.16 6.94 12.37
CA HIS A 137 -16.82 7.76 11.34
C HIS A 137 -17.47 9.03 11.88
N PRO A 138 -18.18 8.99 13.03
CA PRO A 138 -18.82 10.21 13.55
C PRO A 138 -17.83 11.32 13.86
N LEU A 139 -16.55 11.00 14.12
CA LEU A 139 -15.53 12.02 14.38
C LEU A 139 -15.27 12.91 13.16
N PHE A 140 -15.54 12.41 11.98
CA PHE A 140 -15.21 13.07 10.71
C PHE A 140 -16.43 13.45 9.89
N ASN A 141 -17.62 13.02 10.32
CA ASN A 141 -18.87 13.40 9.68
C ASN A 141 -19.35 14.69 10.30
N LYS A 142 -18.98 15.82 9.71
CA LYS A 142 -19.49 17.13 10.10
C LYS A 142 -20.79 17.37 9.36
N VAL A 143 -21.83 17.48 10.11
CA VAL A 143 -23.13 17.83 9.57
C VAL A 143 -23.22 19.34 9.40
#